data_13fbc5a43130fb99b816339c64a512a3
#
_entry.id   13fbc5a43130fb99b816339c64a512a3
#
_cell.length_a   1.000
_cell.length_b   1.000
_cell.length_c   1.000
_cell.angle_alpha   90.00
_cell.angle_beta   90.00
_cell.angle_gamma   90.00
#
_symmetry.space_group_name_H-M   'P 1'
#
loop_
_entity.id
_entity.type
_entity.pdbx_description
1 polymer ?
#
loop_
_entity_poly.entity_id
_entity_poly.type
_entity_poly.pdbx_seq_one_letter_code
_entity_poly.pdbx_strand_id
1 'polypeptide(L)'
;MLNSEEIIAAIHGSYATGSKNGFQNVLTLLDKMHVALRTPIVHVAGTNGKGSTCAMLESVLRRAGYHTGLYTSPFLQAYQERIRLDGLPLDDARMVKYGNPLVQAAEEMRAEGAFVTPFEMGTALALAAFDGENCDIAIVEVGMGGRKDPTNIVHPILCAITAIGLDHMAYLGNTLEAIAGEKAGIIKDNTPVVCHPAKEGVRRVFAEAAEKHHAPLRQLSDDTILYAACDAHGATVSYRLSQEWQDVRLNLPGAHQIENAMSVLAMVEELRRQGWTIPDQAVYEGLASTVWPARLEWCGRSLIDGAHNPQGVRALRNFVEEQLPNQRRVLLTGVLADKLQEDMLRDFCAIADDIVTVTPDNPRALDAQTYADALCQRGAHAQAAKSLEEGLAEAKRLAGDDAVIVAAGSLYFAGSLRTALGLAWR
;
A
#
# COMPACT_ATOMS: atom_id res chain seq x y z
N MET A 1 10.42 -14.85 -27.71
CA MET A 1 10.37 -14.82 -26.25
C MET A 1 10.75 -13.41 -25.83
N LEU A 2 9.87 -12.71 -25.15
CA LEU A 2 10.07 -11.32 -24.69
C LEU A 2 11.02 -11.29 -23.50
N ASN A 3 11.81 -10.21 -23.37
CA ASN A 3 12.59 -9.92 -22.18
C ASN A 3 11.71 -9.21 -21.12
N SER A 4 12.27 -8.95 -19.93
CA SER A 4 11.54 -8.33 -18.80
C SER A 4 10.96 -6.97 -19.16
N GLU A 5 11.71 -6.10 -19.83
CA GLU A 5 11.25 -4.75 -20.22
C GLU A 5 10.12 -4.81 -21.26
N GLU A 6 10.23 -5.70 -22.24
CA GLU A 6 9.19 -5.90 -23.25
C GLU A 6 7.89 -6.44 -22.64
N ILE A 7 7.98 -7.33 -21.64
CA ILE A 7 6.81 -7.83 -20.90
C ILE A 7 6.14 -6.70 -20.11
N ILE A 8 6.91 -5.89 -19.40
CA ILE A 8 6.40 -4.73 -18.68
C ILE A 8 5.73 -3.74 -19.62
N ALA A 9 6.36 -3.47 -20.77
CA ALA A 9 5.79 -2.62 -21.82
C ALA A 9 4.45 -3.19 -22.36
N ALA A 10 4.38 -4.50 -22.58
CA ALA A 10 3.14 -5.17 -23.00
C ALA A 10 2.04 -5.06 -21.94
N ILE A 11 2.37 -5.20 -20.66
CA ILE A 11 1.42 -5.00 -19.56
C ILE A 11 0.90 -3.56 -19.53
N HIS A 12 1.79 -2.56 -19.62
CA HIS A 12 1.39 -1.14 -19.62
C HIS A 12 0.62 -0.74 -20.88
N GLY A 13 0.93 -1.32 -22.01
CA GLY A 13 0.27 -1.10 -23.29
C GLY A 13 -1.06 -1.83 -23.47
N SER A 14 -1.47 -2.66 -22.49
CA SER A 14 -2.77 -3.32 -22.49
C SER A 14 -3.90 -2.31 -22.27
N TYR A 15 -5.14 -2.75 -22.47
CA TYR A 15 -6.29 -1.83 -22.58
C TYR A 15 -6.51 -1.05 -21.27
N ALA A 16 -6.49 0.29 -21.34
CA ALA A 16 -6.49 1.15 -20.16
C ALA A 16 -7.87 1.41 -19.54
N THR A 17 -8.98 1.10 -20.21
CA THR A 17 -10.34 1.33 -19.70
C THR A 17 -10.86 0.09 -19.01
N GLY A 18 -11.41 0.27 -17.80
CA GLY A 18 -11.85 -0.80 -16.91
C GLY A 18 -12.65 -1.90 -17.59
N SER A 19 -12.37 -3.13 -17.22
CA SER A 19 -13.05 -4.31 -17.72
C SER A 19 -14.54 -4.23 -17.44
N LYS A 20 -15.35 -4.47 -18.47
CA LYS A 20 -16.81 -4.63 -18.32
C LYS A 20 -17.19 -6.03 -17.83
N ASN A 21 -16.22 -6.96 -17.82
CA ASN A 21 -16.43 -8.39 -17.56
C ASN A 21 -16.11 -8.82 -16.12
N GLY A 22 -15.81 -7.86 -15.22
CA GLY A 22 -15.51 -8.14 -13.81
C GLY A 22 -14.25 -9.02 -13.67
N PHE A 23 -14.37 -10.15 -12.96
CA PHE A 23 -13.23 -11.08 -12.70
C PHE A 23 -12.93 -12.03 -13.86
N GLN A 24 -13.80 -12.12 -14.86
CA GLN A 24 -13.73 -13.17 -15.89
C GLN A 24 -12.41 -13.11 -16.67
N ASN A 25 -11.91 -11.90 -16.92
CA ASN A 25 -10.63 -11.74 -17.64
C ASN A 25 -9.47 -12.38 -16.89
N VAL A 26 -9.36 -12.16 -15.57
CA VAL A 26 -8.27 -12.75 -14.78
C VAL A 26 -8.39 -14.26 -14.72
N LEU A 27 -9.59 -14.79 -14.55
CA LEU A 27 -9.85 -16.24 -14.57
C LEU A 27 -9.45 -16.84 -15.91
N THR A 28 -9.81 -16.20 -17.03
CA THR A 28 -9.48 -16.65 -18.38
C THR A 28 -7.95 -16.59 -18.62
N LEU A 29 -7.26 -15.53 -18.15
CA LEU A 29 -5.79 -15.46 -18.21
C LEU A 29 -5.16 -16.64 -17.48
N LEU A 30 -5.57 -16.89 -16.23
CA LEU A 30 -5.02 -17.97 -15.40
C LEU A 30 -5.30 -19.36 -16.01
N ASP A 31 -6.49 -19.57 -16.59
CA ASP A 31 -6.84 -20.80 -17.27
C ASP A 31 -5.94 -21.06 -18.49
N LYS A 32 -5.79 -20.04 -19.36
CA LYS A 32 -4.88 -20.11 -20.52
C LYS A 32 -3.42 -20.29 -20.13
N MET A 33 -3.01 -19.78 -18.97
CA MET A 33 -1.67 -19.96 -18.38
C MET A 33 -1.53 -21.28 -17.61
N HIS A 34 -2.59 -22.07 -17.47
CA HIS A 34 -2.64 -23.32 -16.70
C HIS A 34 -2.25 -23.17 -15.22
N VAL A 35 -2.67 -22.05 -14.59
CA VAL A 35 -2.41 -21.75 -13.17
C VAL A 35 -3.50 -22.39 -12.30
N ALA A 36 -3.10 -23.20 -11.32
CA ALA A 36 -4.03 -23.96 -10.49
C ALA A 36 -4.52 -23.26 -9.21
N LEU A 37 -3.95 -22.10 -8.85
CA LEU A 37 -4.27 -21.32 -7.65
C LEU A 37 -4.23 -22.14 -6.35
N ARG A 38 -3.15 -22.90 -6.13
CA ARG A 38 -2.98 -23.75 -4.95
C ARG A 38 -2.42 -23.02 -3.73
N THR A 39 -1.72 -21.91 -3.95
CA THR A 39 -1.09 -21.14 -2.86
C THR A 39 -2.16 -20.59 -1.92
N PRO A 40 -2.10 -20.87 -0.60
CA PRO A 40 -2.95 -20.23 0.40
C PRO A 40 -2.78 -18.71 0.40
N ILE A 41 -3.88 -17.96 0.44
CA ILE A 41 -3.85 -16.50 0.30
C ILE A 41 -4.43 -15.79 1.51
N VAL A 42 -3.74 -14.76 2.00
CA VAL A 42 -4.28 -13.72 2.86
C VAL A 42 -4.64 -12.52 1.99
N HIS A 43 -5.91 -12.09 2.01
CA HIS A 43 -6.41 -11.02 1.15
C HIS A 43 -6.69 -9.75 1.94
N VAL A 44 -6.06 -8.63 1.55
CA VAL A 44 -6.05 -7.39 2.34
C VAL A 44 -6.66 -6.23 1.58
N ALA A 45 -7.79 -5.71 2.08
CA ALA A 45 -8.42 -4.49 1.60
C ALA A 45 -8.27 -3.34 2.61
N GLY A 46 -8.63 -2.13 2.22
CA GLY A 46 -8.59 -0.94 3.06
C GLY A 46 -8.43 0.34 2.24
N THR A 47 -8.54 1.49 2.87
CA THR A 47 -8.17 2.76 2.22
C THR A 47 -6.69 3.02 2.42
N ASN A 48 -6.23 3.12 3.64
CA ASN A 48 -4.83 3.32 4.01
C ASN A 48 -4.31 2.12 4.81
N GLY A 49 -2.99 1.95 4.87
CA GLY A 49 -2.35 0.90 5.66
C GLY A 49 -2.21 -0.47 4.98
N LYS A 50 -2.87 -0.73 3.85
CA LYS A 50 -2.84 -2.03 3.15
C LYS A 50 -1.41 -2.54 2.93
N GLY A 51 -0.60 -1.80 2.17
CA GLY A 51 0.76 -2.19 1.82
C GLY A 51 1.65 -2.39 3.04
N SER A 52 1.58 -1.50 4.05
CA SER A 52 2.34 -1.65 5.30
C SER A 52 1.92 -2.91 6.08
N THR A 53 0.61 -3.17 6.18
CA THR A 53 0.07 -4.37 6.84
C THR A 53 0.50 -5.64 6.10
N CYS A 54 0.44 -5.64 4.75
CA CYS A 54 0.92 -6.75 3.93
C CYS A 54 2.42 -7.01 4.14
N ALA A 55 3.24 -5.95 4.13
CA ALA A 55 4.69 -6.05 4.32
C ALA A 55 5.07 -6.54 5.73
N MET A 56 4.38 -6.06 6.77
CA MET A 56 4.58 -6.53 8.14
C MET A 56 4.23 -8.01 8.28
N LEU A 57 3.09 -8.45 7.74
CA LEU A 57 2.67 -9.85 7.81
C LEU A 57 3.63 -10.75 7.01
N GLU A 58 4.03 -10.33 5.80
CA GLU A 58 5.02 -11.06 5.00
C GLU A 58 6.33 -11.23 5.77
N SER A 59 6.85 -10.15 6.36
CA SER A 59 8.08 -10.18 7.14
C SER A 59 8.00 -11.17 8.32
N VAL A 60 6.86 -11.21 9.02
CA VAL A 60 6.61 -12.17 10.10
C VAL A 60 6.58 -13.61 9.59
N LEU A 61 5.84 -13.89 8.52
CA LEU A 61 5.72 -15.24 7.96
C LEU A 61 7.05 -15.75 7.40
N ARG A 62 7.80 -14.90 6.71
CA ARG A 62 9.14 -15.21 6.22
C ARG A 62 10.12 -15.48 7.37
N ARG A 63 10.05 -14.73 8.48
CA ARG A 63 10.83 -15.01 9.71
C ARG A 63 10.41 -16.31 10.39
N ALA A 64 9.16 -16.71 10.25
CA ALA A 64 8.69 -18.01 10.71
C ALA A 64 9.16 -19.20 9.83
N GLY A 65 9.86 -18.91 8.72
CA GLY A 65 10.44 -19.92 7.84
C GLY A 65 9.58 -20.32 6.64
N TYR A 66 8.48 -19.61 6.37
CA TYR A 66 7.64 -19.84 5.21
C TYR A 66 8.22 -19.22 3.95
N HIS A 67 8.07 -19.89 2.81
CA HIS A 67 8.28 -19.33 1.48
C HIS A 67 7.09 -18.43 1.13
N THR A 68 7.32 -17.13 1.05
CA THR A 68 6.25 -16.14 0.99
C THR A 68 6.10 -15.48 -0.38
N GLY A 69 4.84 -15.26 -0.80
CA GLY A 69 4.48 -14.36 -1.89
C GLY A 69 3.87 -13.06 -1.34
N LEU A 70 4.16 -11.93 -1.99
CA LEU A 70 3.55 -10.64 -1.67
C LEU A 70 3.18 -9.90 -2.95
N TYR A 71 1.91 -9.53 -3.10
CA TYR A 71 1.42 -8.67 -4.19
C TYR A 71 0.88 -7.36 -3.64
N THR A 72 1.44 -6.23 -4.10
CA THR A 72 1.06 -4.87 -3.66
C THR A 72 0.94 -3.90 -4.82
N SER A 73 0.24 -2.78 -4.60
CA SER A 73 0.07 -1.73 -5.61
C SER A 73 -0.17 -0.34 -4.99
N PRO A 74 0.27 0.73 -5.68
CA PRO A 74 1.15 0.73 -6.86
C PRO A 74 2.62 0.43 -6.48
N PHE A 75 3.49 0.27 -7.48
CA PHE A 75 4.95 0.27 -7.28
C PHE A 75 5.45 1.72 -7.11
N LEU A 76 6.67 1.88 -6.58
CA LEU A 76 7.32 3.19 -6.41
C LEU A 76 8.28 3.50 -7.55
N GLN A 77 9.27 2.63 -7.79
CA GLN A 77 10.37 2.87 -8.74
C GLN A 77 10.37 1.86 -9.89
N ALA A 78 10.08 0.59 -9.62
CA ALA A 78 10.11 -0.47 -10.63
C ALA A 78 8.88 -1.36 -10.54
N TYR A 79 8.37 -1.80 -11.70
CA TYR A 79 7.18 -2.63 -11.80
C TYR A 79 7.30 -3.93 -10.98
N GLN A 80 8.49 -4.52 -10.93
CA GLN A 80 8.81 -5.75 -10.21
C GLN A 80 8.53 -5.66 -8.71
N GLU A 81 8.52 -4.46 -8.12
CA GLU A 81 8.19 -4.25 -6.71
C GLU A 81 6.78 -4.73 -6.33
N ARG A 82 5.87 -4.79 -7.32
CA ARG A 82 4.49 -5.27 -7.10
C ARG A 82 4.43 -6.70 -6.63
N ILE A 83 5.40 -7.53 -7.06
CA ILE A 83 5.43 -8.97 -6.83
C ILE A 83 6.73 -9.30 -6.13
N ARG A 84 6.65 -9.80 -4.91
CA ARG A 84 7.82 -10.21 -4.14
C ARG A 84 7.73 -11.67 -3.76
N LEU A 85 8.88 -12.31 -3.76
CA LEU A 85 9.08 -13.68 -3.25
C LEU A 85 10.13 -13.59 -2.15
N ASP A 86 9.80 -14.06 -0.94
CA ASP A 86 10.66 -13.96 0.24
C ASP A 86 11.20 -12.55 0.50
N GLY A 87 10.34 -11.55 0.32
CA GLY A 87 10.66 -10.14 0.51
C GLY A 87 11.42 -9.49 -0.65
N LEU A 88 11.90 -10.24 -1.64
CA LEU A 88 12.64 -9.74 -2.79
C LEU A 88 11.71 -9.51 -4.00
N PRO A 89 11.83 -8.39 -4.71
CA PRO A 89 11.09 -8.16 -5.94
C PRO A 89 11.35 -9.25 -6.99
N LEU A 90 10.35 -9.49 -7.84
CA LEU A 90 10.44 -10.49 -8.90
C LEU A 90 11.63 -10.18 -9.81
N ASP A 91 12.55 -11.12 -9.94
CA ASP A 91 13.73 -10.98 -10.81
C ASP A 91 13.38 -11.14 -12.30
N ASP A 92 14.32 -10.75 -13.18
CA ASP A 92 14.11 -10.81 -14.63
C ASP A 92 13.86 -12.25 -15.14
N ALA A 93 14.51 -13.25 -14.55
CA ALA A 93 14.32 -14.64 -14.97
C ALA A 93 12.89 -15.11 -14.70
N ARG A 94 12.36 -14.80 -13.53
CA ARG A 94 10.98 -15.10 -13.16
C ARG A 94 9.98 -14.23 -13.93
N MET A 95 10.30 -12.94 -14.15
CA MET A 95 9.50 -12.07 -15.01
C MET A 95 9.36 -12.66 -16.42
N VAL A 96 10.43 -13.16 -17.02
CA VAL A 96 10.42 -13.82 -18.33
C VAL A 96 9.64 -15.14 -18.27
N LYS A 97 9.86 -15.97 -17.22
CA LYS A 97 9.21 -17.28 -17.05
C LYS A 97 7.69 -17.18 -17.02
N TYR A 98 7.14 -16.24 -16.24
CA TYR A 98 5.70 -16.10 -16.05
C TYR A 98 5.06 -15.05 -16.97
N GLY A 99 5.83 -14.05 -17.38
CA GLY A 99 5.35 -12.97 -18.24
C GLY A 99 5.13 -13.38 -19.69
N ASN A 100 5.96 -14.25 -20.27
CA ASN A 100 5.75 -14.69 -21.67
C ASN A 100 4.42 -15.47 -21.83
N PRO A 101 4.08 -16.47 -20.98
CA PRO A 101 2.76 -17.10 -21.03
C PRO A 101 1.61 -16.12 -20.81
N LEU A 102 1.77 -15.13 -19.91
CA LEU A 102 0.77 -14.09 -19.66
C LEU A 102 0.51 -13.25 -20.93
N VAL A 103 1.56 -12.75 -21.58
CA VAL A 103 1.42 -11.92 -22.78
C VAL A 103 0.79 -12.73 -23.91
N GLN A 104 1.18 -13.99 -24.09
CA GLN A 104 0.58 -14.88 -25.07
C GLN A 104 -0.94 -15.07 -24.79
N ALA A 105 -1.30 -15.37 -23.55
CA ALA A 105 -2.71 -15.52 -23.16
C ALA A 105 -3.53 -14.24 -23.41
N ALA A 106 -2.95 -13.07 -23.10
CA ALA A 106 -3.59 -11.78 -23.37
C ALA A 106 -3.76 -11.49 -24.87
N GLU A 107 -2.82 -11.88 -25.72
CA GLU A 107 -2.91 -11.74 -27.18
C GLU A 107 -3.99 -12.68 -27.76
N GLU A 108 -4.08 -13.92 -27.27
CA GLU A 108 -5.15 -14.86 -27.64
C GLU A 108 -6.52 -14.29 -27.27
N MET A 109 -6.69 -13.80 -26.04
CA MET A 109 -7.92 -13.15 -25.59
C MET A 109 -8.28 -11.94 -26.45
N ARG A 110 -7.28 -11.14 -26.83
CA ARG A 110 -7.47 -9.99 -27.74
C ARG A 110 -7.97 -10.43 -29.12
N ALA A 111 -7.43 -11.51 -29.66
CA ALA A 111 -7.88 -12.08 -30.94
C ALA A 111 -9.34 -12.60 -30.86
N GLU A 112 -9.77 -13.04 -29.67
CA GLU A 112 -11.15 -13.44 -29.35
C GLU A 112 -12.08 -12.24 -29.04
N GLY A 113 -11.55 -10.99 -29.09
CA GLY A 113 -12.31 -9.76 -28.80
C GLY A 113 -12.41 -9.38 -27.33
N ALA A 114 -11.67 -10.05 -26.44
CA ALA A 114 -11.59 -9.73 -25.03
C ALA A 114 -10.35 -8.87 -24.73
N PHE A 115 -10.53 -7.81 -23.92
CA PHE A 115 -9.47 -6.87 -23.59
C PHE A 115 -9.17 -6.92 -22.09
N VAL A 116 -7.90 -7.05 -21.75
CA VAL A 116 -7.41 -7.10 -20.38
C VAL A 116 -6.76 -5.78 -19.99
N THR A 117 -6.91 -5.41 -18.73
CA THR A 117 -6.29 -4.20 -18.16
C THR A 117 -4.91 -4.49 -17.59
N PRO A 118 -4.04 -3.46 -17.42
CA PRO A 118 -2.73 -3.63 -16.79
C PRO A 118 -2.82 -4.24 -15.38
N PHE A 119 -3.86 -3.93 -14.62
CA PHE A 119 -4.04 -4.46 -13.28
C PHE A 119 -4.50 -5.93 -13.29
N GLU A 120 -5.38 -6.32 -14.22
CA GLU A 120 -5.75 -7.73 -14.43
C GLU A 120 -4.54 -8.58 -14.82
N MET A 121 -3.70 -8.09 -15.75
CA MET A 121 -2.45 -8.76 -16.12
C MET A 121 -1.49 -8.88 -14.93
N GLY A 122 -1.29 -7.80 -14.16
CA GLY A 122 -0.43 -7.83 -12.99
C GLY A 122 -0.92 -8.80 -11.90
N THR A 123 -2.23 -8.89 -11.72
CA THR A 123 -2.84 -9.85 -10.78
C THR A 123 -2.61 -11.28 -11.23
N ALA A 124 -2.83 -11.59 -12.52
CA ALA A 124 -2.60 -12.92 -13.06
C ALA A 124 -1.11 -13.31 -12.98
N LEU A 125 -0.20 -12.35 -13.28
CA LEU A 125 1.25 -12.56 -13.16
C LEU A 125 1.67 -12.91 -11.74
N ALA A 126 1.15 -12.19 -10.74
CA ALA A 126 1.46 -12.43 -9.33
C ALA A 126 1.01 -13.83 -8.90
N LEU A 127 -0.24 -14.17 -9.18
CA LEU A 127 -0.81 -15.47 -8.81
C LEU A 127 -0.11 -16.63 -9.53
N ALA A 128 0.26 -16.46 -10.81
CA ALA A 128 1.06 -17.45 -11.54
C ALA A 128 2.46 -17.64 -10.95
N ALA A 129 3.10 -16.53 -10.53
CA ALA A 129 4.42 -16.61 -9.88
C ALA A 129 4.34 -17.33 -8.53
N PHE A 130 3.36 -17.03 -7.68
CA PHE A 130 3.20 -17.67 -6.37
C PHE A 130 2.92 -19.16 -6.48
N ASP A 131 2.02 -19.57 -7.38
CA ASP A 131 1.71 -20.98 -7.62
C ASP A 131 2.90 -21.72 -8.24
N GLY A 132 3.56 -21.11 -9.23
CA GLY A 132 4.68 -21.73 -9.95
C GLY A 132 6.00 -21.79 -9.18
N GLU A 133 6.19 -20.93 -8.18
CA GLU A 133 7.34 -20.99 -7.26
C GLU A 133 6.99 -21.80 -5.97
N ASN A 134 5.77 -22.33 -5.86
CA ASN A 134 5.27 -23.09 -4.70
C ASN A 134 5.38 -22.33 -3.38
N CYS A 135 4.92 -21.07 -3.35
CA CYS A 135 4.85 -20.34 -2.10
C CYS A 135 3.97 -21.07 -1.09
N ASP A 136 4.42 -21.17 0.16
CA ASP A 136 3.62 -21.74 1.25
C ASP A 136 2.40 -20.89 1.55
N ILE A 137 2.55 -19.57 1.42
CA ILE A 137 1.49 -18.58 1.66
C ILE A 137 1.78 -17.30 0.87
N ALA A 138 0.73 -16.65 0.36
CA ALA A 138 0.85 -15.35 -0.28
C ALA A 138 -0.08 -14.30 0.35
N ILE A 139 0.39 -13.06 0.44
CA ILE A 139 -0.37 -11.91 0.88
C ILE A 139 -0.70 -11.05 -0.34
N VAL A 140 -1.99 -10.82 -0.58
CA VAL A 140 -2.47 -10.12 -1.77
C VAL A 140 -3.21 -8.85 -1.36
N GLU A 141 -2.67 -7.71 -1.75
CA GLU A 141 -3.29 -6.40 -1.56
C GLU A 141 -4.32 -6.12 -2.65
N VAL A 142 -5.52 -5.68 -2.26
CA VAL A 142 -6.56 -5.15 -3.16
C VAL A 142 -6.09 -3.85 -3.80
N GLY A 143 -6.24 -3.70 -5.11
CA GLY A 143 -5.89 -2.46 -5.81
C GLY A 143 -6.84 -1.32 -5.48
N MET A 144 -8.14 -1.52 -5.69
CA MET A 144 -9.17 -0.51 -5.43
C MET A 144 -10.49 -1.15 -5.05
N GLY A 145 -11.14 -0.59 -4.00
CA GLY A 145 -12.43 -1.12 -3.53
C GLY A 145 -12.26 -2.47 -2.84
N GLY A 146 -12.73 -3.52 -3.45
CA GLY A 146 -12.66 -4.90 -2.98
C GLY A 146 -13.59 -5.79 -3.79
N ARG A 147 -14.91 -5.53 -3.75
CA ARG A 147 -15.96 -6.35 -4.40
C ARG A 147 -15.69 -6.65 -5.87
N LYS A 148 -15.25 -5.64 -6.64
CA LYS A 148 -15.01 -5.73 -8.09
C LYS A 148 -13.52 -5.72 -8.44
N ASP A 149 -12.65 -5.80 -7.46
CA ASP A 149 -11.21 -5.79 -7.69
C ASP A 149 -10.77 -7.09 -8.38
N PRO A 150 -9.89 -7.03 -9.38
CA PRO A 150 -9.34 -8.22 -10.05
C PRO A 150 -8.74 -9.26 -9.09
N THR A 151 -8.20 -8.83 -7.93
CA THR A 151 -7.67 -9.76 -6.92
C THR A 151 -8.77 -10.58 -6.22
N ASN A 152 -10.04 -10.15 -6.28
CA ASN A 152 -11.15 -10.79 -5.57
C ASN A 152 -11.61 -12.13 -6.17
N ILE A 153 -10.90 -12.66 -7.17
CA ILE A 153 -11.07 -14.03 -7.69
C ILE A 153 -10.56 -15.10 -6.71
N VAL A 154 -9.71 -14.69 -5.75
CA VAL A 154 -9.08 -15.64 -4.81
C VAL A 154 -10.07 -16.15 -3.76
N HIS A 155 -9.79 -17.35 -3.25
CA HIS A 155 -10.44 -17.94 -2.08
C HIS A 155 -9.46 -17.88 -0.91
N PRO A 156 -9.44 -16.77 -0.14
CA PRO A 156 -8.44 -16.58 0.89
C PRO A 156 -8.71 -17.47 2.12
N ILE A 157 -7.62 -17.81 2.83
CA ILE A 157 -7.70 -18.47 4.14
C ILE A 157 -7.96 -17.46 5.26
N LEU A 158 -7.71 -16.16 5.00
CA LEU A 158 -7.92 -15.05 5.93
C LEU A 158 -8.11 -13.77 5.14
N CYS A 159 -9.10 -12.96 5.52
CA CYS A 159 -9.29 -11.60 5.03
C CYS A 159 -8.85 -10.59 6.08
N ALA A 160 -8.34 -9.43 5.63
CA ALA A 160 -8.12 -8.28 6.50
C ALA A 160 -8.66 -7.00 5.85
N ILE A 161 -9.27 -6.12 6.65
CA ILE A 161 -9.72 -4.81 6.20
C ILE A 161 -9.06 -3.76 7.09
N THR A 162 -8.11 -3.00 6.50
CA THR A 162 -7.37 -1.94 7.19
C THR A 162 -8.18 -0.65 7.28
N ALA A 163 -7.57 0.45 7.71
CA ALA A 163 -8.26 1.72 7.96
C ALA A 163 -9.14 2.18 6.78
N ILE A 164 -10.36 2.63 7.10
CA ILE A 164 -11.33 3.19 6.16
C ILE A 164 -11.25 4.71 6.19
N GLY A 165 -11.16 5.30 5.00
CA GLY A 165 -11.15 6.74 4.80
C GLY A 165 -11.80 7.12 3.47
N LEU A 166 -12.04 8.42 3.28
CA LEU A 166 -12.57 8.94 2.02
C LEU A 166 -11.46 8.92 0.97
N ASP A 167 -11.59 8.08 -0.01
CA ASP A 167 -10.73 7.99 -1.19
C ASP A 167 -11.51 7.34 -2.35
N HIS A 168 -11.12 7.65 -3.58
CA HIS A 168 -11.78 7.13 -4.79
C HIS A 168 -13.31 7.31 -4.80
N MET A 169 -13.81 8.43 -4.25
CA MET A 169 -15.25 8.67 -4.02
C MET A 169 -16.09 8.56 -5.28
N ALA A 170 -15.54 8.92 -6.45
CA ALA A 170 -16.23 8.79 -7.74
C ALA A 170 -16.59 7.32 -8.11
N TYR A 171 -15.90 6.34 -7.51
CA TYR A 171 -16.08 4.92 -7.79
C TYR A 171 -16.67 4.14 -6.62
N LEU A 172 -16.33 4.52 -5.37
CA LEU A 172 -16.65 3.74 -4.17
C LEU A 172 -17.78 4.36 -3.33
N GLY A 173 -18.25 5.56 -3.70
CA GLY A 173 -19.26 6.29 -2.96
C GLY A 173 -18.70 7.37 -2.04
N ASN A 174 -19.60 8.21 -1.49
CA ASN A 174 -19.25 9.46 -0.81
C ASN A 174 -19.31 9.34 0.73
N THR A 175 -19.53 8.15 1.28
CA THR A 175 -19.58 7.92 2.72
C THR A 175 -18.62 6.81 3.13
N LEU A 176 -18.19 6.82 4.40
CA LEU A 176 -17.31 5.77 4.93
C LEU A 176 -17.98 4.40 4.86
N GLU A 177 -19.30 4.33 5.08
CA GLU A 177 -20.10 3.10 5.03
C GLU A 177 -20.15 2.53 3.60
N ALA A 178 -20.35 3.37 2.57
CA ALA A 178 -20.34 2.93 1.18
C ALA A 178 -18.97 2.36 0.79
N ILE A 179 -17.89 3.06 1.14
CA ILE A 179 -16.51 2.62 0.90
C ILE A 179 -16.21 1.32 1.66
N ALA A 180 -16.67 1.21 2.91
CA ALA A 180 -16.55 -0.01 3.71
C ALA A 180 -17.30 -1.18 3.08
N GLY A 181 -18.49 -0.97 2.53
CA GLY A 181 -19.28 -1.97 1.84
C GLY A 181 -18.59 -2.54 0.59
N GLU A 182 -17.90 -1.69 -0.19
CA GLU A 182 -17.11 -2.14 -1.34
C GLU A 182 -15.89 -2.97 -0.89
N LYS A 183 -15.23 -2.57 0.21
CA LYS A 183 -14.08 -3.31 0.76
C LYS A 183 -14.50 -4.61 1.43
N ALA A 184 -15.61 -4.62 2.15
CA ALA A 184 -16.21 -5.84 2.72
C ALA A 184 -16.57 -6.89 1.66
N GLY A 185 -16.63 -6.51 0.38
CA GLY A 185 -16.81 -7.43 -0.74
C GLY A 185 -15.71 -8.48 -0.92
N ILE A 186 -14.58 -8.40 -0.19
CA ILE A 186 -13.55 -9.45 -0.16
C ILE A 186 -13.87 -10.58 0.82
N ILE A 187 -14.82 -10.38 1.73
CA ILE A 187 -15.23 -11.39 2.72
C ILE A 187 -15.86 -12.57 1.97
N LYS A 188 -15.41 -13.78 2.25
CA LYS A 188 -15.87 -15.03 1.64
C LYS A 188 -16.52 -15.93 2.67
N ASP A 189 -17.30 -16.90 2.18
CA ASP A 189 -18.03 -17.84 3.02
C ASP A 189 -17.08 -18.60 3.96
N ASN A 190 -17.41 -18.58 5.25
CA ASN A 190 -16.67 -19.24 6.33
C ASN A 190 -15.19 -18.79 6.48
N THR A 191 -14.78 -17.71 5.81
CA THR A 191 -13.39 -17.22 5.86
C THR A 191 -13.24 -16.19 6.99
N PRO A 192 -12.34 -16.38 7.95
CA PRO A 192 -12.10 -15.39 9.00
C PRO A 192 -11.73 -14.01 8.44
N VAL A 193 -12.20 -12.97 9.12
CA VAL A 193 -11.87 -11.59 8.76
C VAL A 193 -11.45 -10.75 9.97
N VAL A 194 -10.31 -10.10 9.86
CA VAL A 194 -9.79 -9.11 10.83
C VAL A 194 -10.07 -7.72 10.31
N CYS A 195 -10.73 -6.90 11.10
CA CYS A 195 -11.04 -5.51 10.76
C CYS A 195 -10.37 -4.54 11.73
N HIS A 196 -9.71 -3.55 11.16
CA HIS A 196 -9.09 -2.42 11.84
C HIS A 196 -10.11 -1.66 12.71
N PRO A 197 -9.68 -0.90 13.75
CA PRO A 197 -10.57 -0.03 14.50
C PRO A 197 -11.34 0.92 13.57
N ALA A 198 -12.63 1.06 13.80
CA ALA A 198 -13.48 1.84 12.92
C ALA A 198 -14.68 2.45 13.69
N LYS A 199 -15.27 3.51 13.11
CA LYS A 199 -16.49 4.12 13.58
C LYS A 199 -17.65 3.14 13.51
N GLU A 200 -18.66 3.31 14.38
CA GLU A 200 -19.80 2.39 14.53
C GLU A 200 -20.53 2.09 13.22
N GLY A 201 -20.77 3.08 12.35
CA GLY A 201 -21.39 2.85 11.05
C GLY A 201 -20.62 1.88 10.16
N VAL A 202 -19.27 2.00 10.12
CA VAL A 202 -18.39 1.10 9.39
C VAL A 202 -18.35 -0.29 10.04
N ARG A 203 -18.27 -0.35 11.36
CA ARG A 203 -18.29 -1.62 12.13
C ARG A 203 -19.54 -2.45 11.83
N ARG A 204 -20.70 -1.79 11.74
CA ARG A 204 -21.96 -2.45 11.38
C ARG A 204 -21.92 -3.02 9.97
N VAL A 205 -21.39 -2.28 9.00
CA VAL A 205 -21.23 -2.78 7.61
C VAL A 205 -20.39 -4.05 7.58
N PHE A 206 -19.30 -4.11 8.34
CA PHE A 206 -18.46 -5.31 8.44
C PHE A 206 -19.17 -6.46 9.12
N ALA A 207 -19.95 -6.19 10.18
CA ALA A 207 -20.72 -7.22 10.89
C ALA A 207 -21.78 -7.83 9.97
N GLU A 208 -22.57 -7.01 9.26
CA GLU A 208 -23.58 -7.45 8.31
C GLU A 208 -22.98 -8.30 7.18
N ALA A 209 -21.81 -7.88 6.64
CA ALA A 209 -21.13 -8.63 5.60
C ALA A 209 -20.58 -9.97 6.12
N ALA A 210 -20.00 -10.00 7.32
CA ALA A 210 -19.48 -11.22 7.94
C ALA A 210 -20.63 -12.20 8.27
N GLU A 211 -21.73 -11.73 8.82
CA GLU A 211 -22.92 -12.54 9.10
C GLU A 211 -23.47 -13.20 7.85
N LYS A 212 -23.61 -12.41 6.74
CA LYS A 212 -24.06 -12.90 5.45
C LYS A 212 -23.22 -14.06 4.91
N HIS A 213 -21.92 -14.03 5.15
CA HIS A 213 -20.94 -15.03 4.69
C HIS A 213 -20.56 -16.06 5.77
N HIS A 214 -21.25 -16.06 6.93
CA HIS A 214 -20.89 -16.91 8.07
C HIS A 214 -19.40 -16.83 8.43
N ALA A 215 -18.77 -15.66 8.18
CA ALA A 215 -17.36 -15.42 8.38
C ALA A 215 -17.07 -15.09 9.85
N PRO A 216 -16.14 -15.78 10.52
CA PRO A 216 -15.67 -15.39 11.83
C PRO A 216 -15.11 -13.97 11.79
N LEU A 217 -15.72 -13.03 12.50
CA LEU A 217 -15.35 -11.61 12.50
C LEU A 217 -14.59 -11.23 13.76
N ARG A 218 -13.41 -10.63 13.57
CA ARG A 218 -12.64 -9.97 14.62
C ARG A 218 -12.54 -8.47 14.34
N GLN A 219 -13.34 -7.67 15.00
CA GLN A 219 -13.23 -6.21 14.97
C GLN A 219 -12.30 -5.74 16.07
N LEU A 220 -11.23 -5.01 15.68
CA LEU A 220 -10.26 -4.45 16.62
C LEU A 220 -10.76 -3.14 17.23
N SER A 221 -10.19 -2.78 18.37
CA SER A 221 -10.48 -1.56 19.12
C SER A 221 -9.19 -0.97 19.66
N ASP A 222 -9.15 0.35 19.83
CA ASP A 222 -7.99 1.07 20.37
C ASP A 222 -7.68 0.64 21.81
N ASP A 223 -8.69 0.15 22.58
CA ASP A 223 -8.50 -0.42 23.91
C ASP A 223 -7.54 -1.62 23.95
N THR A 224 -7.23 -2.19 22.79
CA THR A 224 -6.24 -3.26 22.63
C THR A 224 -4.81 -2.76 22.87
N ILE A 225 -4.54 -1.47 22.67
CA ILE A 225 -3.22 -0.86 22.84
C ILE A 225 -3.06 -0.51 24.33
N LEU A 226 -2.13 -1.20 25.00
CA LEU A 226 -1.83 -0.98 26.44
C LEU A 226 -0.81 0.13 26.65
N TYR A 227 0.16 0.22 25.77
CA TYR A 227 1.23 1.20 25.80
C TYR A 227 1.72 1.46 24.38
N ALA A 228 2.07 2.70 24.08
CA ALA A 228 2.70 3.07 22.82
C ALA A 228 3.64 4.26 23.02
N ALA A 229 4.86 4.11 22.50
CA ALA A 229 5.85 5.19 22.41
C ALA A 229 6.38 5.22 20.98
N CYS A 230 6.20 6.35 20.30
CA CYS A 230 6.75 6.59 18.97
C CYS A 230 7.99 7.47 19.06
N ASP A 231 8.94 7.17 18.18
CA ASP A 231 10.06 8.05 17.88
C ASP A 231 10.14 8.31 16.35
N ALA A 232 11.09 9.14 15.93
CA ALA A 232 11.26 9.47 14.51
C ALA A 232 11.59 8.26 13.61
N HIS A 233 11.97 7.11 14.17
CA HIS A 233 12.46 5.93 13.45
C HIS A 233 11.65 4.67 13.69
N GLY A 234 10.58 4.73 14.49
CA GLY A 234 9.74 3.59 14.76
C GLY A 234 8.83 3.76 15.97
N ALA A 235 8.39 2.64 16.53
CA ALA A 235 7.58 2.64 17.75
C ALA A 235 7.87 1.40 18.61
N THR A 236 7.65 1.51 19.93
CA THR A 236 7.56 0.38 20.84
C THR A 236 6.14 0.34 21.42
N VAL A 237 5.49 -0.80 21.31
CA VAL A 237 4.06 -0.91 21.60
C VAL A 237 3.77 -2.20 22.36
N SER A 238 2.84 -2.14 23.32
CA SER A 238 2.30 -3.33 23.97
C SER A 238 0.80 -3.44 23.69
N TYR A 239 0.35 -4.66 23.36
CA TYR A 239 -1.03 -4.94 22.97
C TYR A 239 -1.63 -6.06 23.82
N ARG A 240 -2.95 -5.99 24.04
CA ARG A 240 -3.74 -7.09 24.60
C ARG A 240 -4.73 -7.58 23.54
N LEU A 241 -4.42 -8.72 22.97
CA LEU A 241 -5.29 -9.45 22.04
C LEU A 241 -5.79 -10.76 22.70
N SER A 242 -5.61 -11.92 22.09
CA SER A 242 -5.85 -13.21 22.76
C SER A 242 -4.75 -13.50 23.79
N GLN A 243 -3.58 -12.95 23.59
CA GLN A 243 -2.47 -12.89 24.55
C GLN A 243 -1.97 -11.45 24.68
N GLU A 244 -1.09 -11.18 25.65
CA GLU A 244 -0.37 -9.92 25.74
C GLU A 244 0.90 -9.99 24.92
N TRP A 245 1.09 -8.98 24.06
CA TRP A 245 2.30 -8.73 23.29
C TRP A 245 2.99 -7.52 23.91
N GLN A 246 4.11 -7.75 24.61
CA GLN A 246 4.81 -6.69 25.34
C GLN A 246 6.03 -6.19 24.55
N ASP A 247 6.25 -4.87 24.57
CA ASP A 247 7.44 -4.21 24.00
C ASP A 247 7.73 -4.59 22.53
N VAL A 248 6.68 -4.71 21.73
CA VAL A 248 6.80 -4.99 20.29
C VAL A 248 7.45 -3.79 19.60
N ARG A 249 8.66 -3.98 19.07
CA ARG A 249 9.33 -2.95 18.28
C ARG A 249 8.84 -2.95 16.85
N LEU A 250 8.45 -1.78 16.36
CA LEU A 250 8.07 -1.51 14.97
C LEU A 250 9.17 -0.66 14.31
N ASN A 251 9.65 -1.10 13.16
CA ASN A 251 10.62 -0.35 12.36
C ASN A 251 9.97 0.73 11.47
N LEU A 252 8.65 0.65 11.26
CA LEU A 252 7.89 1.67 10.55
C LEU A 252 7.36 2.71 11.54
N PRO A 253 7.76 4.00 11.41
CA PRO A 253 7.32 5.03 12.33
C PRO A 253 5.89 5.53 12.05
N GLY A 254 5.32 6.22 13.04
CA GLY A 254 4.01 6.87 12.98
C GLY A 254 2.89 6.08 13.65
N ALA A 255 1.96 6.80 14.28
CA ALA A 255 0.85 6.22 15.06
C ALA A 255 -0.01 5.24 14.26
N HIS A 256 -0.25 5.52 12.97
CA HIS A 256 -1.00 4.62 12.08
C HIS A 256 -0.33 3.26 11.86
N GLN A 257 1.00 3.14 12.04
CA GLN A 257 1.70 1.85 11.95
C GLN A 257 1.48 0.99 13.19
N ILE A 258 1.20 1.61 14.34
CA ILE A 258 0.78 0.91 15.55
C ILE A 258 -0.52 0.15 15.32
N GLU A 259 -1.50 0.81 14.72
CA GLU A 259 -2.78 0.19 14.38
C GLU A 259 -2.64 -0.88 13.28
N ASN A 260 -1.76 -0.66 12.28
CA ASN A 260 -1.46 -1.67 11.27
C ASN A 260 -0.83 -2.91 11.90
N ALA A 261 0.14 -2.75 12.82
CA ALA A 261 0.78 -3.86 13.54
C ALA A 261 -0.21 -4.61 14.43
N MET A 262 -1.15 -3.92 15.08
CA MET A 262 -2.25 -4.56 15.83
C MET A 262 -3.07 -5.49 14.92
N SER A 263 -3.37 -5.05 13.70
CA SER A 263 -4.07 -5.88 12.72
C SER A 263 -3.23 -7.09 12.31
N VAL A 264 -1.91 -6.94 12.16
CA VAL A 264 -0.99 -8.06 11.86
C VAL A 264 -0.95 -9.07 13.00
N LEU A 265 -0.84 -8.62 14.25
CA LEU A 265 -0.88 -9.51 15.41
C LEU A 265 -2.18 -10.31 15.47
N ALA A 266 -3.32 -9.65 15.22
CA ALA A 266 -4.61 -10.34 15.16
C ALA A 266 -4.68 -11.37 14.02
N MET A 267 -4.10 -11.08 12.86
CA MET A 267 -3.99 -12.02 11.74
C MET A 267 -3.07 -13.19 12.08
N VAL A 268 -1.95 -12.96 12.75
CA VAL A 268 -1.04 -14.01 13.23
C VAL A 268 -1.76 -14.96 14.19
N GLU A 269 -2.53 -14.42 15.15
CA GLU A 269 -3.29 -15.26 16.07
C GLU A 269 -4.36 -16.08 15.34
N GLU A 270 -4.96 -15.53 14.28
CA GLU A 270 -5.94 -16.26 13.48
C GLU A 270 -5.29 -17.37 12.64
N LEU A 271 -4.14 -17.09 12.01
CA LEU A 271 -3.37 -18.11 11.29
C LEU A 271 -2.91 -19.24 12.24
N ARG A 272 -2.49 -18.91 13.46
CA ARG A 272 -2.17 -19.93 14.49
C ARG A 272 -3.36 -20.82 14.84
N ARG A 273 -4.58 -20.27 14.92
CA ARG A 273 -5.80 -21.07 15.14
C ARG A 273 -6.08 -22.03 13.99
N GLN A 274 -5.66 -21.67 12.78
CA GLN A 274 -5.76 -22.52 11.59
C GLN A 274 -4.61 -23.55 11.49
N GLY A 275 -3.68 -23.58 12.45
CA GLY A 275 -2.58 -24.55 12.51
C GLY A 275 -1.26 -24.07 11.95
N TRP A 276 -1.12 -22.80 11.54
CA TRP A 276 0.17 -22.24 11.11
C TRP A 276 1.12 -22.09 12.29
N THR A 277 2.35 -22.58 12.14
CA THR A 277 3.39 -22.47 13.17
C THR A 277 4.15 -21.15 13.02
N ILE A 278 3.80 -20.16 13.81
CA ILE A 278 4.43 -18.83 13.79
C ILE A 278 4.95 -18.55 15.21
N PRO A 279 6.24 -18.77 15.52
CA PRO A 279 6.81 -18.50 16.86
C PRO A 279 6.71 -17.00 17.24
N ASP A 280 6.57 -16.69 18.52
CA ASP A 280 6.56 -15.30 19.00
C ASP A 280 7.82 -14.55 18.57
N GLN A 281 8.98 -15.18 18.63
CA GLN A 281 10.24 -14.62 18.17
C GLN A 281 10.15 -14.14 16.71
N ALA A 282 9.55 -14.93 15.81
CA ALA A 282 9.37 -14.56 14.41
C ALA A 282 8.47 -13.33 14.26
N VAL A 283 7.47 -13.17 15.13
CA VAL A 283 6.60 -11.99 15.16
C VAL A 283 7.37 -10.74 15.57
N TYR A 284 8.10 -10.80 16.69
CA TYR A 284 8.92 -9.68 17.16
C TYR A 284 9.99 -9.27 16.14
N GLU A 285 10.75 -10.24 15.61
CA GLU A 285 11.79 -9.99 14.62
C GLU A 285 11.21 -9.49 13.29
N GLY A 286 10.09 -10.07 12.86
CA GLY A 286 9.43 -9.68 11.62
C GLY A 286 8.97 -8.22 11.64
N LEU A 287 8.27 -7.80 12.70
CA LEU A 287 7.82 -6.43 12.86
C LEU A 287 8.99 -5.44 13.03
N ALA A 288 10.02 -5.82 13.82
CA ALA A 288 11.20 -5.00 14.03
C ALA A 288 12.09 -4.86 12.79
N SER A 289 12.02 -5.77 11.84
CA SER A 289 12.81 -5.75 10.60
C SER A 289 12.02 -5.37 9.34
N THR A 290 10.73 -5.05 9.47
CA THR A 290 9.92 -4.64 8.32
C THR A 290 10.43 -3.35 7.71
N VAL A 291 10.66 -3.37 6.39
CA VAL A 291 11.01 -2.19 5.59
C VAL A 291 9.94 -1.99 4.54
N TRP A 292 9.38 -0.79 4.49
CA TRP A 292 8.39 -0.43 3.48
C TRP A 292 8.67 0.98 2.96
N PRO A 293 9.24 1.13 1.77
CA PRO A 293 9.69 2.41 1.24
C PRO A 293 8.57 3.46 1.17
N ALA A 294 8.95 4.72 1.30
CA ALA A 294 8.04 5.88 1.33
C ALA A 294 6.92 5.76 2.39
N ARG A 295 7.28 5.27 3.58
CA ARG A 295 6.43 5.30 4.78
C ARG A 295 7.22 5.91 5.93
N LEU A 296 7.25 7.26 5.96
CA LEU A 296 8.07 8.06 6.87
C LEU A 296 9.54 7.60 6.82
N GLU A 297 10.04 7.39 5.61
CA GLU A 297 11.37 6.86 5.34
C GLU A 297 12.42 7.96 5.42
N TRP A 298 13.44 7.75 6.24
CA TRP A 298 14.57 8.67 6.33
C TRP A 298 15.65 8.36 5.29
N CYS A 299 16.09 9.40 4.57
CA CYS A 299 17.28 9.41 3.73
C CYS A 299 18.11 10.63 4.07
N GLY A 300 19.13 10.44 4.91
CA GLY A 300 19.88 11.56 5.49
C GLY A 300 18.94 12.48 6.28
N ARG A 301 18.77 13.72 5.79
CA ARG A 301 17.87 14.73 6.39
C ARG A 301 16.53 14.88 5.64
N SER A 302 16.24 13.96 4.76
CA SER A 302 14.96 13.91 4.03
C SER A 302 14.06 12.84 4.62
N LEU A 303 12.84 13.22 4.96
CA LEU A 303 11.76 12.34 5.39
C LEU A 303 10.80 12.15 4.21
N ILE A 304 10.74 10.94 3.66
CA ILE A 304 9.95 10.62 2.46
C ILE A 304 8.70 9.86 2.87
N ASP A 305 7.53 10.35 2.45
CA ASP A 305 6.25 9.69 2.69
C ASP A 305 5.35 9.64 1.44
N GLY A 306 4.61 8.58 1.29
CA GLY A 306 3.66 8.39 0.20
C GLY A 306 2.27 8.99 0.44
N ALA A 307 2.10 9.86 1.42
CA ALA A 307 0.82 10.52 1.72
C ALA A 307 0.26 11.25 0.49
N HIS A 308 -0.98 10.94 0.11
CA HIS A 308 -1.60 11.42 -1.12
C HIS A 308 -3.12 11.60 -1.02
N ASN A 309 -3.68 11.49 0.18
CA ASN A 309 -5.08 11.73 0.48
C ASN A 309 -5.20 12.46 1.84
N PRO A 310 -6.36 13.05 2.18
CA PRO A 310 -6.49 13.87 3.39
C PRO A 310 -6.09 13.17 4.68
N GLN A 311 -6.44 11.88 4.83
CA GLN A 311 -6.08 11.10 6.02
C GLN A 311 -4.57 10.85 6.10
N GLY A 312 -3.92 10.52 4.97
CA GLY A 312 -2.47 10.30 4.91
C GLY A 312 -1.68 11.57 5.20
N VAL A 313 -2.06 12.71 4.57
CA VAL A 313 -1.39 14.01 4.79
C VAL A 313 -1.55 14.48 6.22
N ARG A 314 -2.72 14.27 6.82
CA ARG A 314 -2.95 14.56 8.24
C ARG A 314 -2.08 13.69 9.16
N ALA A 315 -1.94 12.41 8.87
CA ALA A 315 -1.05 11.52 9.62
C ALA A 315 0.41 11.97 9.54
N LEU A 316 0.87 12.37 8.34
CA LEU A 316 2.20 12.95 8.14
C LEU A 316 2.39 14.24 8.94
N ARG A 317 1.41 15.16 8.87
CA ARG A 317 1.44 16.40 9.65
C ARG A 317 1.57 16.13 11.15
N ASN A 318 0.70 15.28 11.70
CA ASN A 318 0.74 14.93 13.13
C ASN A 318 2.12 14.35 13.51
N PHE A 319 2.65 13.44 12.71
CA PHE A 319 3.98 12.88 12.93
C PHE A 319 5.07 13.96 12.97
N VAL A 320 5.07 14.87 12.02
CA VAL A 320 6.05 15.95 11.93
C VAL A 320 5.93 16.93 13.12
N GLU A 321 4.70 17.26 13.51
CA GLU A 321 4.44 18.13 14.68
C GLU A 321 4.89 17.46 16.00
N GLU A 322 4.67 16.17 16.16
CA GLU A 322 4.99 15.41 17.38
C GLU A 322 6.49 15.05 17.46
N GLN A 323 7.09 14.59 16.35
CA GLN A 323 8.44 14.05 16.36
C GLN A 323 9.53 15.08 16.00
N LEU A 324 9.14 16.20 15.37
CA LEU A 324 10.06 17.25 14.92
C LEU A 324 9.61 18.65 15.39
N PRO A 325 9.18 18.84 16.66
CA PRO A 325 8.47 20.04 17.10
C PRO A 325 9.33 21.32 17.01
N ASN A 326 10.65 21.22 17.14
CA ASN A 326 11.58 22.35 17.14
C ASN A 326 12.47 22.40 15.90
N GLN A 327 12.18 21.58 14.89
CA GLN A 327 12.97 21.54 13.67
C GLN A 327 12.35 22.43 12.61
N ARG A 328 13.17 23.28 11.98
CA ARG A 328 12.78 23.98 10.75
C ARG A 328 12.57 22.94 9.66
N ARG A 329 11.52 23.11 8.85
CA ARG A 329 11.10 22.17 7.83
C ARG A 329 10.92 22.86 6.49
N VAL A 330 11.31 22.17 5.43
CA VAL A 330 11.03 22.53 4.04
C VAL A 330 10.21 21.39 3.44
N LEU A 331 9.06 21.69 2.85
CA LEU A 331 8.25 20.71 2.16
C LEU A 331 8.63 20.67 0.67
N LEU A 332 9.00 19.50 0.17
CA LEU A 332 9.11 19.22 -1.27
C LEU A 332 7.94 18.33 -1.66
N THR A 333 7.06 18.82 -2.56
CA THR A 333 5.78 18.14 -2.80
C THR A 333 5.35 18.14 -4.26
N GLY A 334 4.69 17.05 -4.66
CA GLY A 334 4.07 16.89 -5.97
C GLY A 334 2.83 16.01 -5.89
N VAL A 335 1.68 16.52 -6.34
CA VAL A 335 0.37 15.89 -6.18
C VAL A 335 -0.29 15.56 -7.52
N LEU A 336 -1.28 14.65 -7.48
CA LEU A 336 -2.18 14.41 -8.60
C LEU A 336 -3.40 15.33 -8.50
N ALA A 337 -3.85 15.88 -9.63
CA ALA A 337 -4.93 16.86 -9.67
C ALA A 337 -6.26 16.31 -9.12
N ASP A 338 -6.55 15.03 -9.40
CA ASP A 338 -7.77 14.35 -8.95
C ASP A 338 -7.76 13.97 -7.46
N LYS A 339 -6.61 14.12 -6.79
CA LYS A 339 -6.45 13.79 -5.36
C LYS A 339 -6.41 15.02 -4.45
N LEU A 340 -6.02 16.18 -4.98
CA LEU A 340 -5.87 17.36 -4.16
C LEU A 340 -7.21 17.85 -3.61
N GLN A 341 -7.28 18.00 -2.31
CA GLN A 341 -8.46 18.49 -1.57
C GLN A 341 -8.05 19.62 -0.63
N GLU A 342 -9.00 20.45 -0.24
CA GLU A 342 -8.80 21.62 0.63
C GLU A 342 -8.12 21.26 1.96
N ASP A 343 -8.54 20.15 2.56
CA ASP A 343 -7.93 19.64 3.81
C ASP A 343 -6.44 19.31 3.63
N MET A 344 -6.05 18.79 2.46
CA MET A 344 -4.65 18.50 2.16
C MET A 344 -3.82 19.79 2.02
N LEU A 345 -4.34 20.79 1.34
CA LEU A 345 -3.67 22.08 1.20
C LEU A 345 -3.40 22.71 2.57
N ARG A 346 -4.41 22.73 3.46
CA ARG A 346 -4.28 23.23 4.82
C ARG A 346 -3.21 22.45 5.61
N ASP A 347 -3.25 21.12 5.54
CA ASP A 347 -2.32 20.28 6.30
C ASP A 347 -0.89 20.39 5.73
N PHE A 348 -0.70 20.54 4.40
CA PHE A 348 0.61 20.83 3.80
C PHE A 348 1.19 22.18 4.22
N CYS A 349 0.37 23.24 4.27
CA CYS A 349 0.80 24.55 4.79
C CYS A 349 1.23 24.49 6.27
N ALA A 350 0.68 23.55 7.06
CA ALA A 350 1.07 23.37 8.45
C ALA A 350 2.34 22.55 8.64
N ILE A 351 2.75 21.75 7.64
CA ILE A 351 3.96 20.92 7.73
C ILE A 351 5.24 21.76 7.70
N ALA A 352 5.31 22.81 6.87
CA ALA A 352 6.52 23.59 6.68
C ALA A 352 6.21 25.03 6.30
N ASP A 353 7.16 25.94 6.63
CA ASP A 353 7.06 27.37 6.28
C ASP A 353 7.44 27.63 4.82
N ASP A 354 8.44 26.92 4.31
CA ASP A 354 8.91 26.99 2.93
C ASP A 354 8.49 25.74 2.16
N ILE A 355 7.86 25.90 0.99
CA ILE A 355 7.34 24.83 0.17
C ILE A 355 7.90 24.90 -1.26
N VAL A 356 8.41 23.82 -1.76
CA VAL A 356 8.80 23.66 -3.17
C VAL A 356 7.87 22.65 -3.83
N THR A 357 7.20 23.06 -4.89
CA THR A 357 6.30 22.21 -5.66
C THR A 357 6.96 21.71 -6.93
N VAL A 358 6.66 20.48 -7.31
CA VAL A 358 7.10 19.86 -8.56
C VAL A 358 5.92 19.19 -9.26
N THR A 359 5.99 19.04 -10.59
CA THR A 359 5.02 18.26 -11.35
C THR A 359 5.50 16.81 -11.41
N PRO A 360 4.79 15.85 -10.76
CA PRO A 360 5.14 14.43 -10.88
C PRO A 360 5.08 13.92 -12.33
N ASP A 361 5.92 12.94 -12.67
CA ASP A 361 5.85 12.26 -13.98
C ASP A 361 4.63 11.33 -14.03
N ASN A 362 3.47 11.91 -14.24
CA ASN A 362 2.20 11.21 -14.34
C ASN A 362 1.19 12.07 -15.13
N PRO A 363 0.41 11.50 -16.07
CA PRO A 363 -0.57 12.28 -16.87
C PRO A 363 -1.68 12.94 -16.04
N ARG A 364 -1.87 12.53 -14.79
CA ARG A 364 -2.83 13.14 -13.84
C ARG A 364 -2.19 14.16 -12.90
N ALA A 365 -0.90 14.47 -13.09
CA ALA A 365 -0.19 15.39 -12.20
C ALA A 365 -0.81 16.78 -12.22
N LEU A 366 -0.83 17.43 -11.07
CA LEU A 366 -1.10 18.86 -11.00
C LEU A 366 0.17 19.62 -11.36
N ASP A 367 0.02 20.64 -12.21
CA ASP A 367 1.11 21.55 -12.59
C ASP A 367 1.72 22.23 -11.35
N ALA A 368 3.04 22.29 -11.29
CA ALA A 368 3.78 22.80 -10.13
C ALA A 368 3.43 24.27 -9.82
N GLN A 369 3.30 25.14 -10.86
CA GLN A 369 2.97 26.55 -10.63
C GLN A 369 1.54 26.69 -10.12
N THR A 370 0.58 25.99 -10.71
CA THR A 370 -0.82 25.97 -10.26
C THR A 370 -0.92 25.52 -8.80
N TYR A 371 -0.11 24.54 -8.41
CA TYR A 371 -0.08 24.02 -7.04
C TYR A 371 0.57 25.02 -6.08
N ALA A 372 1.69 25.66 -6.46
CA ALA A 372 2.33 26.72 -5.66
C ALA A 372 1.37 27.89 -5.42
N ASP A 373 0.67 28.35 -6.47
CA ASP A 373 -0.29 29.44 -6.37
C ASP A 373 -1.42 29.11 -5.37
N ALA A 374 -1.92 27.87 -5.40
CA ALA A 374 -2.95 27.42 -4.47
C ALA A 374 -2.48 27.41 -3.00
N LEU A 375 -1.22 27.09 -2.74
CA LEU A 375 -0.61 27.14 -1.41
C LEU A 375 -0.34 28.58 -0.97
N CYS A 376 0.16 29.44 -1.87
CA CYS A 376 0.38 30.87 -1.61
C CYS A 376 -0.91 31.60 -1.24
N GLN A 377 -2.04 31.28 -1.88
CA GLN A 377 -3.36 31.82 -1.54
C GLN A 377 -3.78 31.52 -0.10
N ARG A 378 -3.15 30.51 0.55
CA ARG A 378 -3.37 30.13 1.96
C ARG A 378 -2.29 30.67 2.90
N GLY A 379 -1.43 31.56 2.39
CA GLY A 379 -0.39 32.22 3.18
C GLY A 379 0.92 31.44 3.31
N ALA A 380 1.10 30.32 2.59
CA ALA A 380 2.37 29.62 2.56
C ALA A 380 3.39 30.31 1.65
N HIS A 381 4.69 30.14 1.94
CA HIS A 381 5.77 30.54 1.04
C HIS A 381 6.06 29.38 0.09
N ALA A 382 5.31 29.31 -1.02
CA ALA A 382 5.44 28.23 -1.98
C ALA A 382 6.02 28.72 -3.32
N GLN A 383 6.92 27.94 -3.90
CA GLN A 383 7.51 28.20 -5.21
C GLN A 383 7.55 26.94 -6.07
N ALA A 384 7.33 27.10 -7.37
CA ALA A 384 7.35 26.01 -8.31
C ALA A 384 8.77 25.78 -8.89
N ALA A 385 9.19 24.52 -8.99
CA ALA A 385 10.37 24.13 -9.71
C ALA A 385 10.01 23.49 -11.06
N LYS A 386 10.88 23.63 -12.06
CA LYS A 386 10.65 23.13 -13.43
C LYS A 386 10.88 21.63 -13.56
N SER A 387 11.67 21.05 -12.66
CA SER A 387 11.93 19.62 -12.61
C SER A 387 12.10 19.15 -11.17
N LEU A 388 12.10 17.84 -10.96
CA LEU A 388 12.37 17.24 -9.66
C LEU A 388 13.79 17.57 -9.16
N GLU A 389 14.79 17.56 -10.04
CA GLU A 389 16.18 17.87 -9.71
C GLU A 389 16.32 19.31 -9.25
N GLU A 390 15.70 20.27 -9.96
CA GLU A 390 15.66 21.68 -9.57
C GLU A 390 14.93 21.84 -8.22
N GLY A 391 13.79 21.17 -8.06
CA GLY A 391 13.02 21.20 -6.81
C GLY A 391 13.81 20.63 -5.62
N LEU A 392 14.52 19.51 -5.79
CA LEU A 392 15.37 18.95 -4.77
C LEU A 392 16.57 19.85 -4.42
N ALA A 393 17.20 20.45 -5.42
CA ALA A 393 18.29 21.40 -5.21
C ALA A 393 17.81 22.64 -4.44
N GLU A 394 16.65 23.17 -4.78
CA GLU A 394 16.07 24.32 -4.11
C GLU A 394 15.62 23.98 -2.68
N ALA A 395 14.98 22.83 -2.48
CA ALA A 395 14.62 22.37 -1.13
C ALA A 395 15.86 22.22 -0.24
N LYS A 396 16.97 21.68 -0.77
CA LYS A 396 18.25 21.59 -0.06
C LYS A 396 18.84 22.97 0.24
N ARG A 397 18.77 23.92 -0.70
CA ARG A 397 19.22 25.29 -0.49
C ARG A 397 18.44 25.99 0.61
N LEU A 398 17.12 25.87 0.61
CA LEU A 398 16.23 26.42 1.64
C LEU A 398 16.45 25.74 3.00
N ALA A 399 16.66 24.43 3.02
CA ALA A 399 16.91 23.69 4.25
C ALA A 399 18.25 24.06 4.91
N GLY A 400 19.25 24.40 4.12
CA GLY A 400 20.61 24.64 4.64
C GLY A 400 21.13 23.43 5.46
N ASP A 401 21.83 23.72 6.55
CA ASP A 401 22.36 22.66 7.42
C ASP A 401 21.43 22.31 8.60
N ASP A 402 20.33 23.03 8.83
CA ASP A 402 19.53 22.93 10.04
C ASP A 402 18.14 22.35 9.84
N ALA A 403 17.52 22.47 8.64
CA ALA A 403 16.15 22.03 8.41
C ALA A 403 16.03 20.59 7.92
N VAL A 404 14.89 19.96 8.18
CA VAL A 404 14.49 18.69 7.60
C VAL A 404 13.72 18.95 6.32
N ILE A 405 14.00 18.19 5.27
CA ILE A 405 13.19 18.17 4.04
C ILE A 405 12.12 17.11 4.22
N VAL A 406 10.85 17.52 4.30
CA VAL A 406 9.70 16.62 4.26
C VAL A 406 9.26 16.47 2.81
N ALA A 407 9.15 15.25 2.32
CA ALA A 407 8.81 14.99 0.93
C ALA A 407 7.57 14.10 0.84
N ALA A 408 6.46 14.64 0.28
CA ALA A 408 5.18 13.91 0.18
C ALA A 408 4.29 14.49 -0.93
N GLY A 409 3.12 13.85 -1.17
CA GLY A 409 2.09 14.33 -2.07
C GLY A 409 1.58 13.29 -3.05
N SER A 410 2.41 12.35 -3.49
CA SER A 410 2.01 11.17 -4.25
C SER A 410 3.07 10.07 -4.20
N LEU A 411 2.64 8.82 -4.41
CA LEU A 411 3.57 7.69 -4.51
C LEU A 411 4.47 7.81 -5.75
N TYR A 412 3.98 8.36 -6.85
CA TYR A 412 4.77 8.62 -8.06
C TYR A 412 5.90 9.61 -7.80
N PHE A 413 5.59 10.73 -7.14
CA PHE A 413 6.58 11.71 -6.70
C PHE A 413 7.62 11.06 -5.76
N ALA A 414 7.16 10.32 -4.75
CA ALA A 414 8.05 9.65 -3.79
C ALA A 414 8.99 8.65 -4.48
N GLY A 415 8.50 7.90 -5.46
CA GLY A 415 9.30 6.96 -6.26
C GLY A 415 10.38 7.68 -7.09
N SER A 416 10.01 8.73 -7.81
CA SER A 416 10.96 9.54 -8.59
C SER A 416 12.00 10.20 -7.69
N LEU A 417 11.61 10.71 -6.52
CA LEU A 417 12.52 11.30 -5.54
C LEU A 417 13.50 10.26 -4.98
N ARG A 418 13.04 9.04 -4.65
CA ARG A 418 13.92 7.95 -4.22
C ARG A 418 14.99 7.64 -5.27
N THR A 419 14.61 7.61 -6.55
CA THR A 419 15.53 7.43 -7.67
C THR A 419 16.55 8.58 -7.74
N ALA A 420 16.11 9.83 -7.65
CA ALA A 420 17.00 11.00 -7.65
C ALA A 420 17.96 11.03 -6.44
N LEU A 421 17.59 10.44 -5.32
CA LEU A 421 18.44 10.27 -4.14
C LEU A 421 19.33 9.02 -4.19
N GLY A 422 19.27 8.23 -5.24
CA GLY A 422 20.08 7.01 -5.41
C GLY A 422 19.65 5.86 -4.49
N LEU A 423 18.41 5.89 -3.96
CA LEU A 423 17.88 4.82 -3.12
C LEU A 423 17.49 3.62 -4.00
N ALA A 424 17.97 2.45 -3.62
CA ALA A 424 17.63 1.22 -4.34
C ALA A 424 16.15 0.86 -4.17
N TRP A 425 15.56 0.30 -5.21
CA TRP A 425 14.20 -0.26 -5.19
C TRP A 425 14.16 -1.73 -4.71
N ARG A 426 15.34 -2.33 -4.52
CA ARG A 426 15.53 -3.72 -4.05
C ARG A 426 15.77 -3.79 -2.56
#